data_2a97d9d07bcffc67fc3fda4723cb7bfc
#
_entry.id   2a97d9d07bcffc67fc3fda4723cb7bfc
#
_cell.length_a   1.000
_cell.length_b   1.000
_cell.length_c   1.000
_cell.angle_alpha   90.00
_cell.angle_beta   90.00
_cell.angle_gamma   90.00
#
_symmetry.space_group_name_H-M   'P 1'
#
loop_
_entity.id
_entity.type
_entity.pdbx_description
1 polymer ?
#
loop_
_entity_poly.entity_id
_entity_poly.type
_entity_poly.pdbx_seq_one_letter_code
_entity_poly.pdbx_strand_id
1 'polypeptide(L)'
;GEPIYGADKNYEKRNYPPGQHGAAKRRKKVSEYGVQLMEKQKAKYTYGILERQFRNLFEKANRKKGITGEILLQLIESRLDNLVYRFGIAPTRAAARQLVSHRHITVNGKVVNIPSYLVKVGDIVAVREKSKSLEVVTNSVEGHTNRYPWLEWDSDKLCGKFMSYPNREDIPETINEQ
;
A
#
# COMPACT_ATOMS: atom_id res chain seq x y z
N GLY A 1 18.58 2.29 8.53
CA GLY A 1 17.43 2.39 7.67
C GLY A 1 17.55 1.57 6.42
N GLU A 2 16.42 1.33 5.80
CA GLU A 2 16.33 0.62 4.53
C GLU A 2 15.75 1.55 3.47
N PRO A 3 16.12 1.39 2.18
CA PRO A 3 15.49 2.19 1.13
C PRO A 3 14.06 1.72 0.90
N ILE A 4 13.10 2.59 1.13
CA ILE A 4 11.66 2.28 1.05
C ILE A 4 11.15 2.35 -0.39
N TYR A 5 11.69 3.28 -1.18
CA TYR A 5 11.24 3.57 -2.54
C TYR A 5 12.12 2.95 -3.62
N GLY A 6 12.87 1.91 -3.29
CA GLY A 6 13.80 1.24 -4.18
C GLY A 6 15.25 1.65 -3.94
N ALA A 7 16.15 1.30 -4.85
CA ALA A 7 17.57 1.62 -4.74
C ALA A 7 17.80 3.13 -4.78
N ASP A 8 18.59 3.63 -3.84
CA ASP A 8 18.92 5.05 -3.71
C ASP A 8 20.44 5.17 -3.66
N LYS A 9 21.00 5.98 -4.55
CA LYS A 9 22.45 6.22 -4.62
C LYS A 9 23.03 6.77 -3.32
N ASN A 10 22.26 7.63 -2.64
CA ASN A 10 22.70 8.19 -1.37
C ASN A 10 22.69 7.15 -0.26
N TYR A 11 21.70 6.25 -0.27
CA TYR A 11 21.65 5.14 0.68
C TYR A 11 22.77 4.13 0.44
N GLU A 12 23.02 3.78 -0.81
CA GLU A 12 24.09 2.85 -1.19
C GLU A 12 25.47 3.40 -0.82
N LYS A 13 25.67 4.70 -1.01
CA LYS A 13 26.93 5.39 -0.72
C LYS A 13 27.10 5.64 0.79
N ARG A 14 26.02 5.95 1.49
CA ARG A 14 26.01 6.27 2.92
C ARG A 14 24.79 5.63 3.57
N ASN A 15 24.97 4.47 4.20
CA ASN A 15 23.87 3.72 4.82
C ASN A 15 23.55 4.23 6.24
N TYR A 16 23.60 5.54 6.44
CA TYR A 16 23.20 6.22 7.68
C TYR A 16 22.34 7.42 7.35
N PRO A 17 21.49 7.89 8.29
CA PRO A 17 20.62 9.04 8.05
C PRO A 17 21.42 10.27 7.60
N PRO A 18 20.92 11.06 6.64
CA PRO A 18 21.61 12.26 6.20
C PRO A 18 21.63 13.32 7.29
N GLY A 19 22.61 14.23 7.22
CA GLY A 19 22.76 15.32 8.14
C GLY A 19 24.07 15.29 8.90
N GLN A 20 24.30 16.36 9.68
CA GLN A 20 25.55 16.61 10.40
C GLN A 20 25.95 15.48 11.36
N HIS A 21 24.96 14.85 12.00
CA HIS A 21 25.18 13.82 13.00
C HIS A 21 24.73 12.43 12.53
N GLY A 22 24.51 12.25 11.23
CA GLY A 22 24.03 10.98 10.70
C GLY A 22 24.93 9.80 11.00
N ALA A 23 26.25 9.97 10.78
CA ALA A 23 27.21 8.90 11.02
C ALA A 23 27.37 8.57 12.51
N ALA A 24 27.27 9.56 13.38
CA ALA A 24 27.36 9.36 14.83
C ALA A 24 26.15 8.62 15.40
N LYS A 25 24.97 8.84 14.82
CA LYS A 25 23.74 8.20 15.28
C LYS A 25 23.73 6.69 15.12
N ARG A 26 24.44 6.13 14.16
CA ARG A 26 24.48 4.69 13.93
C ARG A 26 25.05 3.88 15.10
N ARG A 27 25.83 4.51 15.98
CA ARG A 27 26.40 3.88 17.17
C ARG A 27 25.46 3.92 18.37
N LYS A 28 24.35 4.67 18.25
CA LYS A 28 23.39 4.81 19.33
C LYS A 28 22.56 3.53 19.44
N LYS A 29 22.47 2.97 20.64
CA LYS A 29 21.66 1.78 20.90
C LYS A 29 20.18 2.13 20.77
N VAL A 30 19.50 1.47 19.84
CA VAL A 30 18.08 1.70 19.60
C VAL A 30 17.27 0.83 20.55
N SER A 31 16.35 1.44 21.31
CA SER A 31 15.44 0.71 22.20
C SER A 31 14.43 -0.10 21.40
N GLU A 32 13.82 -1.11 22.04
CA GLU A 32 12.74 -1.89 21.43
C GLU A 32 11.59 -0.99 20.99
N TYR A 33 11.22 0.00 21.81
CA TYR A 33 10.21 0.99 21.46
C TYR A 33 10.60 1.76 20.19
N GLY A 34 11.86 2.16 20.07
CA GLY A 34 12.38 2.84 18.90
C GLY A 34 12.29 2.00 17.63
N VAL A 35 12.56 0.69 17.73
CA VAL A 35 12.42 -0.24 16.60
C VAL A 35 10.97 -0.35 16.16
N GLN A 36 10.05 -0.50 17.09
CA GLN A 36 8.62 -0.55 16.80
C GLN A 36 8.12 0.73 16.13
N LEU A 37 8.58 1.88 16.62
CA LEU A 37 8.22 3.18 16.05
C LEU A 37 8.73 3.29 14.60
N MET A 38 9.97 2.86 14.34
CA MET A 38 10.55 2.86 13.00
C MET A 38 9.77 1.97 12.04
N GLU A 39 9.33 0.80 12.47
CA GLU A 39 8.54 -0.11 11.64
C GLU A 39 7.16 0.48 11.32
N LYS A 40 6.51 1.16 12.27
CA LYS A 40 5.26 1.88 12.03
C LYS A 40 5.44 3.01 11.01
N GLN A 41 6.53 3.78 11.12
CA GLN A 41 6.85 4.83 10.17
C GLN A 41 7.11 4.26 8.78
N LYS A 42 7.82 3.15 8.71
CA LYS A 42 8.10 2.45 7.45
C LYS A 42 6.79 2.02 6.76
N ALA A 43 5.86 1.42 7.51
CA ALA A 43 4.55 1.04 6.98
C ALA A 43 3.78 2.24 6.46
N LYS A 44 3.74 3.31 7.23
CA LYS A 44 3.05 4.54 6.86
C LYS A 44 3.61 5.12 5.55
N TYR A 45 4.93 5.20 5.43
CA TYR A 45 5.57 5.75 4.24
C TYR A 45 5.44 4.82 3.03
N THR A 46 5.60 3.52 3.23
CA THR A 46 5.47 2.54 2.14
C THR A 46 4.10 2.62 1.47
N TYR A 47 3.04 2.70 2.27
CA TYR A 47 1.67 2.76 1.75
C TYR A 47 1.19 4.18 1.48
N GLY A 48 1.97 5.19 1.85
CA GLY A 48 1.62 6.59 1.63
C GLY A 48 0.43 7.06 2.47
N ILE A 49 0.30 6.56 3.70
CA ILE A 49 -0.84 6.84 4.57
C ILE A 49 -0.52 8.01 5.49
N LEU A 50 -1.47 8.95 5.62
CA LEU A 50 -1.34 10.07 6.54
C LEU A 50 -1.43 9.58 7.99
N GLU A 51 -0.73 10.27 8.88
CA GLU A 51 -0.63 9.93 10.31
C GLU A 51 -1.99 9.68 10.96
N ARG A 52 -2.94 10.59 10.74
CA ARG A 52 -4.28 10.47 11.30
C ARG A 52 -5.01 9.23 10.81
N GLN A 53 -4.94 8.96 9.52
CA GLN A 53 -5.57 7.79 8.91
C GLN A 53 -4.91 6.50 9.40
N PHE A 54 -3.59 6.50 9.52
CA PHE A 54 -2.84 5.35 10.04
C PHE A 54 -3.26 5.05 11.49
N ARG A 55 -3.36 6.08 12.32
CA ARG A 55 -3.80 5.94 13.72
C ARG A 55 -5.21 5.35 13.80
N ASN A 56 -6.12 5.84 12.95
CA ASN A 56 -7.50 5.32 12.93
C ASN A 56 -7.53 3.84 12.54
N LEU A 57 -6.71 3.43 11.57
CA LEU A 57 -6.61 2.02 11.19
C LEU A 57 -6.02 1.17 12.31
N PHE A 58 -5.01 1.68 13.00
CA PHE A 58 -4.40 1.01 14.14
C PHE A 58 -5.42 0.78 15.26
N GLU A 59 -6.20 1.80 15.62
CA GLU A 59 -7.25 1.68 16.62
C GLU A 59 -8.31 0.66 16.21
N LYS A 60 -8.70 0.68 14.94
CA LYS A 60 -9.67 -0.28 14.40
C LYS A 60 -9.13 -1.71 14.48
N ALA A 61 -7.85 -1.91 14.14
CA ALA A 61 -7.20 -3.21 14.23
C ALA A 61 -7.13 -3.71 15.67
N ASN A 62 -6.84 -2.80 16.60
CA ASN A 62 -6.70 -3.12 18.03
C ASN A 62 -8.02 -3.57 18.67
N ARG A 63 -9.16 -3.19 18.11
CA ARG A 63 -10.49 -3.60 18.60
C ARG A 63 -10.90 -4.99 18.10
N LYS A 64 -10.25 -5.50 17.06
CA LYS A 64 -10.57 -6.82 16.51
C LYS A 64 -9.82 -7.91 17.23
N LYS A 65 -10.41 -9.12 17.24
CA LYS A 65 -9.74 -10.30 17.79
C LYS A 65 -8.62 -10.75 16.85
N GLY A 66 -7.46 -11.02 17.40
CA GLY A 66 -6.32 -11.52 16.68
C GLY A 66 -5.07 -10.68 16.92
N ILE A 67 -4.02 -10.92 16.16
CA ILE A 67 -2.76 -10.19 16.25
C ILE A 67 -2.92 -8.82 15.59
N THR A 68 -2.81 -7.76 16.38
CA THR A 68 -3.07 -6.39 15.93
C THR A 68 -2.25 -6.01 14.69
N GLY A 69 -0.97 -6.38 14.65
CA GLY A 69 -0.11 -6.07 13.49
C GLY A 69 -0.58 -6.74 12.21
N GLU A 70 -1.01 -7.99 12.27
CA GLU A 70 -1.53 -8.71 11.11
C GLU A 70 -2.84 -8.09 10.63
N ILE A 71 -3.74 -7.76 11.55
CA ILE A 71 -5.02 -7.13 11.23
C ILE A 71 -4.80 -5.74 10.64
N LEU A 72 -3.84 -4.99 11.18
CA LEU A 72 -3.49 -3.68 10.66
C LEU A 72 -3.03 -3.76 9.19
N LEU A 73 -2.15 -4.73 8.87
CA LEU A 73 -1.71 -4.94 7.49
C LEU A 73 -2.86 -5.36 6.59
N GLN A 74 -3.77 -6.19 7.06
CA GLN A 74 -4.97 -6.57 6.31
C GLN A 74 -5.84 -5.35 6.01
N LEU A 75 -6.03 -4.46 6.97
CA LEU A 75 -6.80 -3.24 6.77
C LEU A 75 -6.12 -2.29 5.79
N ILE A 76 -4.81 -2.13 5.92
CA ILE A 76 -4.03 -1.28 5.00
C ILE A 76 -4.11 -1.83 3.56
N GLU A 77 -3.97 -3.15 3.40
CA GLU A 77 -4.05 -3.78 2.09
C GLU A 77 -5.46 -3.73 1.49
N SER A 78 -6.48 -3.51 2.31
CA SER A 78 -7.87 -3.37 1.88
C SER A 78 -8.22 -1.97 1.36
N ARG A 79 -7.33 -0.99 1.51
CA ARG A 79 -7.59 0.36 1.03
C ARG A 79 -7.73 0.35 -0.49
N LEU A 80 -8.66 1.14 -0.99
CA LEU A 80 -8.92 1.21 -2.43
C LEU A 80 -7.70 1.67 -3.22
N ASP A 81 -6.98 2.69 -2.73
CA ASP A 81 -5.76 3.16 -3.40
C ASP A 81 -4.71 2.04 -3.50
N ASN A 82 -4.54 1.27 -2.44
CA ASN A 82 -3.61 0.15 -2.43
C ASN A 82 -4.02 -0.94 -3.43
N LEU A 83 -5.30 -1.28 -3.48
CA LEU A 83 -5.79 -2.31 -4.41
C LEU A 83 -5.66 -1.88 -5.87
N VAL A 84 -5.94 -0.61 -6.18
CA VAL A 84 -5.73 -0.06 -7.52
C VAL A 84 -4.27 -0.22 -7.95
N TYR A 85 -3.34 0.03 -7.03
CA TYR A 85 -1.92 -0.19 -7.27
C TYR A 85 -1.59 -1.69 -7.42
N ARG A 86 -2.07 -2.53 -6.50
CA ARG A 86 -1.80 -3.99 -6.53
C ARG A 86 -2.34 -4.67 -7.78
N PHE A 87 -3.50 -4.26 -8.26
CA PHE A 87 -4.06 -4.78 -9.52
C PHE A 87 -3.28 -4.33 -10.75
N GLY A 88 -2.41 -3.32 -10.61
CA GLY A 88 -1.64 -2.79 -11.73
C GLY A 88 -2.38 -1.73 -12.55
N ILE A 89 -3.51 -1.23 -12.07
CA ILE A 89 -4.26 -0.16 -12.73
C ILE A 89 -3.44 1.14 -12.75
N ALA A 90 -2.68 1.37 -11.68
CA ALA A 90 -1.77 2.51 -11.57
C ALA A 90 -0.34 2.04 -11.27
N PRO A 91 0.69 2.75 -11.77
CA PRO A 91 2.09 2.34 -11.59
C PRO A 91 2.64 2.61 -10.19
N THR A 92 2.01 3.50 -9.43
CA THR A 92 2.42 3.86 -8.08
C THR A 92 1.19 4.06 -7.20
N ARG A 93 1.38 4.01 -5.88
CA ARG A 93 0.28 4.30 -4.94
C ARG A 93 -0.18 5.75 -5.04
N ALA A 94 0.72 6.69 -5.33
CA ALA A 94 0.35 8.09 -5.55
C ALA A 94 -0.54 8.25 -6.78
N ALA A 95 -0.19 7.59 -7.89
CA ALA A 95 -1.02 7.58 -9.09
C ALA A 95 -2.37 6.91 -8.84
N ALA A 96 -2.37 5.83 -8.05
CA ALA A 96 -3.61 5.14 -7.66
C ALA A 96 -4.55 6.08 -6.88
N ARG A 97 -4.02 6.83 -5.92
CA ARG A 97 -4.81 7.82 -5.17
C ARG A 97 -5.43 8.84 -6.10
N GLN A 98 -4.66 9.33 -7.07
CA GLN A 98 -5.15 10.31 -8.03
C GLN A 98 -6.28 9.73 -8.90
N LEU A 99 -6.11 8.51 -9.40
CA LEU A 99 -7.16 7.85 -10.19
C LEU A 99 -8.45 7.68 -9.39
N VAL A 100 -8.35 7.28 -8.12
CA VAL A 100 -9.52 7.15 -7.24
C VAL A 100 -10.17 8.51 -7.02
N SER A 101 -9.40 9.51 -6.60
CA SER A 101 -9.91 10.86 -6.32
C SER A 101 -10.58 11.50 -7.54
N HIS A 102 -10.05 11.24 -8.72
CA HIS A 102 -10.57 11.78 -9.98
C HIS A 102 -11.71 10.93 -10.58
N ARG A 103 -12.27 10.01 -9.80
CA ARG A 103 -13.48 9.24 -10.12
C ARG A 103 -13.32 8.30 -11.31
N HIS A 104 -12.15 7.73 -11.48
CA HIS A 104 -11.88 6.75 -12.55
C HIS A 104 -12.12 5.30 -12.12
N ILE A 105 -12.43 5.07 -10.85
CA ILE A 105 -12.50 3.74 -10.25
C ILE A 105 -13.90 3.46 -9.71
N THR A 106 -14.37 2.23 -9.91
CA THR A 106 -15.63 1.75 -9.34
C THR A 106 -15.39 0.59 -8.38
N VAL A 107 -16.28 0.44 -7.42
CA VAL A 107 -16.35 -0.73 -6.55
C VAL A 107 -17.77 -1.29 -6.72
N ASN A 108 -17.88 -2.54 -7.16
CA ASN A 108 -19.15 -3.19 -7.44
C ASN A 108 -20.04 -2.34 -8.38
N GLY A 109 -19.42 -1.71 -9.38
CA GLY A 109 -20.11 -0.93 -10.40
C GLY A 109 -20.43 0.50 -10.02
N LYS A 110 -20.13 0.94 -8.81
CA LYS A 110 -20.38 2.30 -8.34
C LYS A 110 -19.07 3.08 -8.20
N VAL A 111 -19.04 4.32 -8.68
CA VAL A 111 -17.86 5.18 -8.54
C VAL A 111 -17.60 5.46 -7.06
N VAL A 112 -16.37 5.18 -6.63
CA VAL A 112 -15.89 5.51 -5.30
C VAL A 112 -14.67 6.41 -5.47
N ASN A 113 -14.72 7.61 -4.90
CA ASN A 113 -13.66 8.62 -5.05
C ASN A 113 -12.85 8.84 -3.77
N ILE A 114 -12.93 7.92 -2.83
CA ILE A 114 -12.23 8.00 -1.54
C ILE A 114 -11.10 6.98 -1.52
N PRO A 115 -9.82 7.42 -1.61
CA PRO A 115 -8.69 6.49 -1.61
C PRO A 115 -8.59 5.59 -0.38
N SER A 116 -9.02 6.10 0.78
CA SER A 116 -9.00 5.36 2.04
C SER A 116 -10.16 4.39 2.23
N TYR A 117 -11.08 4.31 1.27
CA TYR A 117 -12.21 3.38 1.33
C TYR A 117 -11.71 1.95 1.52
N LEU A 118 -12.27 1.24 2.50
CA LEU A 118 -11.90 -0.15 2.79
C LEU A 118 -12.77 -1.10 1.98
N VAL A 119 -12.15 -1.74 1.01
CA VAL A 119 -12.79 -2.72 0.14
C VAL A 119 -13.01 -4.01 0.95
N LYS A 120 -14.12 -4.68 0.73
CA LYS A 120 -14.46 -5.93 1.42
C LYS A 120 -14.10 -7.12 0.55
N VAL A 121 -13.80 -8.24 1.19
CA VAL A 121 -13.57 -9.51 0.49
C VAL A 121 -14.82 -9.83 -0.36
N GLY A 122 -14.58 -10.15 -1.62
CA GLY A 122 -15.63 -10.40 -2.60
C GLY A 122 -15.98 -9.20 -3.48
N ASP A 123 -15.57 -7.99 -3.10
CA ASP A 123 -15.82 -6.78 -3.89
C ASP A 123 -14.99 -6.80 -5.19
N ILE A 124 -15.55 -6.19 -6.21
CA ILE A 124 -14.90 -6.04 -7.51
C ILE A 124 -14.51 -4.58 -7.72
N VAL A 125 -13.21 -4.35 -7.89
CA VAL A 125 -12.63 -3.05 -8.21
C VAL A 125 -12.41 -2.99 -9.71
N ALA A 126 -12.91 -1.95 -10.36
CA ALA A 126 -12.82 -1.84 -11.81
C ALA A 126 -12.48 -0.41 -12.24
N VAL A 127 -11.95 -0.29 -13.45
CA VAL A 127 -11.79 1.00 -14.11
C VAL A 127 -13.14 1.39 -14.67
N ARG A 128 -13.56 2.63 -14.41
CA ARG A 128 -14.79 3.19 -14.94
C ARG A 128 -14.77 3.12 -16.46
N GLU A 129 -15.91 2.77 -17.07
CA GLU A 129 -15.99 2.55 -18.52
C GLU A 129 -15.41 3.71 -19.34
N LYS A 130 -15.76 4.95 -18.97
CA LYS A 130 -15.27 6.15 -19.66
C LYS A 130 -13.78 6.39 -19.48
N SER A 131 -13.16 5.71 -18.53
CA SER A 131 -11.75 5.92 -18.15
C SER A 131 -10.82 4.82 -18.68
N LYS A 132 -11.35 3.80 -19.33
CA LYS A 132 -10.55 2.64 -19.78
C LYS A 132 -9.52 2.99 -20.84
N SER A 133 -9.71 4.10 -21.56
CA SER A 133 -8.77 4.57 -22.58
C SER A 133 -7.69 5.51 -22.03
N LEU A 134 -7.69 5.83 -20.74
CA LEU A 134 -6.65 6.68 -20.18
C LEU A 134 -5.27 6.05 -20.35
N GLU A 135 -4.35 6.83 -20.85
CA GLU A 135 -3.00 6.36 -21.16
C GLU A 135 -2.27 5.84 -19.94
N VAL A 136 -2.42 6.50 -18.78
CA VAL A 136 -1.80 6.06 -17.53
C VAL A 136 -2.30 4.66 -17.12
N VAL A 137 -3.57 4.36 -17.38
CA VAL A 137 -4.16 3.05 -17.08
C VAL A 137 -3.65 2.00 -18.06
N THR A 138 -3.74 2.25 -19.35
CA THR A 138 -3.32 1.28 -20.36
C THR A 138 -1.84 0.95 -20.27
N ASN A 139 -1.00 1.95 -20.07
CA ASN A 139 0.45 1.74 -19.92
C ASN A 139 0.77 0.97 -18.64
N SER A 140 0.10 1.28 -17.53
CA SER A 140 0.31 0.59 -16.27
C SER A 140 -0.09 -0.88 -16.35
N VAL A 141 -1.26 -1.17 -16.89
CA VAL A 141 -1.78 -2.54 -17.02
C VAL A 141 -0.88 -3.38 -17.91
N GLU A 142 -0.42 -2.83 -19.03
CA GLU A 142 0.49 -3.52 -19.95
C GLU A 142 1.84 -3.85 -19.31
N GLY A 143 2.37 -2.93 -18.47
CA GLY A 143 3.64 -3.11 -17.82
C GLY A 143 3.58 -3.93 -16.52
N HIS A 144 2.39 -4.26 -16.04
CA HIS A 144 2.22 -4.94 -14.76
C HIS A 144 2.27 -6.45 -14.94
N THR A 145 3.26 -7.08 -14.33
CA THR A 145 3.46 -8.53 -14.42
C THR A 145 3.23 -9.25 -13.10
N ASN A 146 3.19 -8.51 -11.98
CA ASN A 146 3.00 -9.10 -10.67
C ASN A 146 1.58 -9.63 -10.50
N ARG A 147 1.46 -10.81 -9.88
CA ARG A 147 0.18 -11.39 -9.51
C ARG A 147 0.26 -11.79 -8.04
N TYR A 148 -0.83 -11.58 -7.33
CA TYR A 148 -0.89 -11.84 -5.89
C TYR A 148 -1.94 -12.92 -5.61
N PRO A 149 -1.67 -13.87 -4.71
CA PRO A 149 -2.59 -14.99 -4.49
C PRO A 149 -3.94 -14.59 -3.91
N TRP A 150 -4.04 -13.43 -3.28
CA TRP A 150 -5.31 -12.97 -2.70
C TRP A 150 -6.13 -12.07 -3.64
N LEU A 151 -5.65 -11.86 -4.88
CA LEU A 151 -6.30 -11.00 -5.87
C LEU A 151 -6.49 -11.75 -7.18
N GLU A 152 -7.63 -11.51 -7.82
CA GLU A 152 -7.93 -12.04 -9.15
C GLU A 152 -8.08 -10.86 -10.11
N TRP A 153 -7.44 -10.93 -11.27
CA TRP A 153 -7.43 -9.83 -12.23
C TRP A 153 -7.89 -10.28 -13.61
N ASP A 154 -8.76 -9.49 -14.23
CA ASP A 154 -9.23 -9.67 -15.61
C ASP A 154 -8.78 -8.48 -16.46
N SER A 155 -7.77 -8.71 -17.32
CA SER A 155 -7.20 -7.66 -18.16
C SER A 155 -8.15 -7.18 -19.24
N ASP A 156 -9.04 -8.03 -19.72
CA ASP A 156 -9.96 -7.68 -20.79
C ASP A 156 -11.04 -6.72 -20.30
N LYS A 157 -11.53 -6.95 -19.09
CA LYS A 157 -12.56 -6.11 -18.48
C LYS A 157 -11.99 -5.00 -17.61
N LEU A 158 -10.68 -4.98 -17.38
CA LEU A 158 -9.99 -4.05 -16.48
C LEU A 158 -10.66 -4.01 -15.10
N CYS A 159 -10.87 -5.20 -14.53
CA CYS A 159 -11.44 -5.35 -13.19
C CYS A 159 -10.71 -6.40 -12.39
N GLY A 160 -10.74 -6.25 -11.08
CA GLY A 160 -10.10 -7.17 -10.16
C GLY A 160 -10.99 -7.48 -8.97
N LYS A 161 -10.89 -8.69 -8.45
CA LYS A 161 -11.66 -9.14 -7.29
C LYS A 161 -10.74 -9.33 -6.10
N PHE A 162 -11.17 -8.81 -4.94
CA PHE A 162 -10.52 -9.00 -3.66
C PHE A 162 -10.96 -10.34 -3.08
N MET A 163 -10.17 -11.40 -3.30
CA MET A 163 -10.57 -12.77 -3.00
C MET A 163 -10.52 -13.10 -1.51
N SER A 164 -9.48 -12.60 -0.84
CA SER A 164 -9.26 -12.89 0.58
C SER A 164 -8.33 -11.82 1.16
N TYR A 165 -8.21 -11.78 2.49
CA TYR A 165 -7.14 -10.99 3.09
C TYR A 165 -5.80 -11.66 2.81
N PRO A 166 -4.74 -10.88 2.55
CA PRO A 166 -3.42 -11.46 2.32
C PRO A 166 -2.85 -12.06 3.60
N ASN A 167 -2.08 -13.13 3.46
CA ASN A 167 -1.22 -13.61 4.53
C ASN A 167 0.02 -12.72 4.59
N ARG A 168 0.64 -12.58 5.77
CA ARG A 168 1.81 -11.72 5.93
C ARG A 168 2.94 -12.09 4.95
N GLU A 169 3.16 -13.37 4.75
CA GLU A 169 4.20 -13.90 3.86
C GLU A 169 3.96 -13.57 2.38
N ASP A 170 2.72 -13.30 1.99
CA ASP A 170 2.37 -12.97 0.60
C ASP A 170 2.61 -11.49 0.27
N ILE A 171 2.76 -10.65 1.29
CA ILE A 171 2.99 -9.21 1.14
C ILE A 171 4.48 -8.98 0.87
N PRO A 172 4.85 -8.39 -0.29
CA PRO A 172 6.26 -8.29 -0.67
C PRO A 172 7.06 -7.25 0.11
N GLU A 173 6.40 -6.31 0.79
CA GLU A 173 7.10 -5.27 1.56
C GLU A 173 7.63 -5.84 2.87
N THR A 174 8.86 -5.46 3.24
CA THR A 174 9.52 -5.89 4.47
C THR A 174 9.07 -5.03 5.64
N ILE A 175 8.01 -5.44 6.34
CA ILE A 175 7.45 -4.72 7.48
C ILE A 175 7.23 -5.70 8.63
N ASN A 176 7.73 -5.35 9.83
CA ASN A 176 7.47 -6.11 11.04
C ASN A 176 6.17 -5.69 11.69
N GLU A 177 5.40 -6.67 12.14
CA GLU A 177 4.01 -6.49 12.60
C GLU A 177 3.86 -6.22 14.09
N GLN A 178 4.94 -5.99 14.77
CA GLN A 178 4.94 -5.80 16.22
C GLN A 178 4.31 -4.51 16.68
#